data_65f7b21d23b532146fb3aef01c44bd1a
#
_entry.id   65f7b21d23b532146fb3aef01c44bd1a
#
_cell.length_a   1.000
_cell.length_b   1.000
_cell.length_c   1.000
_cell.angle_alpha   90.00
_cell.angle_beta   90.00
_cell.angle_gamma   90.00
#
_symmetry.space_group_name_H-M   'P 1'
#
loop_
_entity.id
_entity.type
_entity.pdbx_description
1 polymer ?
#
loop_
_entity_poly.entity_id
_entity_poly.type
_entity_poly.pdbx_seq_one_letter_code
_entity_poly.pdbx_strand_id
1 'polypeptide(L)'
;VPVFNADQQAKFLYANPNVKDKVLSLLGNESYFANGELNRQFVAAKVFSDKYLLAQLNSIIHPAVALKFKEWEQLHQKSVYGLKEAAIFFESGLNDFIKKVIVVTAPEPLRVQRVKERDAISEAEILNRIRHQWTEDSLVAKASFIIANDEKQLIVPLIHSIHHQILEDIANENF
;
A
#
# COMPACT_ATOMS: atom_id res chain seq x y z
N VAL A 1 5.61 3.50 -17.68
CA VAL A 1 5.89 2.50 -16.64
C VAL A 1 4.55 2.10 -16.00
N PRO A 2 4.16 0.81 -16.02
CA PRO A 2 2.94 0.36 -15.37
C PRO A 2 3.07 0.41 -13.85
N VAL A 3 1.94 0.68 -13.17
CA VAL A 3 1.86 0.79 -11.71
C VAL A 3 0.78 -0.14 -11.18
N PHE A 4 1.13 -0.98 -10.21
CA PHE A 4 0.20 -1.79 -9.43
C PHE A 4 -0.07 -1.09 -8.09
N ASN A 5 -1.29 -0.65 -7.87
CA ASN A 5 -1.69 -0.05 -6.59
C ASN A 5 -2.29 -1.14 -5.68
N ALA A 6 -1.50 -1.58 -4.69
CA ALA A 6 -1.90 -2.69 -3.81
C ALA A 6 -3.11 -2.33 -2.94
N ASP A 7 -3.18 -1.11 -2.42
CA ASP A 7 -4.28 -0.66 -1.57
C ASP A 7 -5.60 -0.56 -2.35
N GLN A 8 -5.54 -0.12 -3.60
CA GLN A 8 -6.71 -0.09 -4.47
C GLN A 8 -7.19 -1.51 -4.81
N GLN A 9 -6.26 -2.42 -5.12
CA GLN A 9 -6.60 -3.82 -5.38
C GLN A 9 -7.22 -4.49 -4.14
N ALA A 10 -6.67 -4.24 -2.96
CA ALA A 10 -7.25 -4.73 -1.71
C ALA A 10 -8.71 -4.26 -1.55
N LYS A 11 -9.01 -2.98 -1.86
CA LYS A 11 -10.39 -2.46 -1.82
C LYS A 11 -11.35 -3.20 -2.74
N PHE A 12 -10.90 -3.54 -3.96
CA PHE A 12 -11.74 -4.31 -4.92
C PHE A 12 -11.93 -5.76 -4.49
N LEU A 13 -10.93 -6.35 -3.84
CA LEU A 13 -10.99 -7.74 -3.41
C LEU A 13 -12.07 -8.02 -2.37
N TYR A 14 -12.50 -7.04 -1.59
CA TYR A 14 -13.64 -7.21 -0.67
C TYR A 14 -14.97 -7.52 -1.38
N ALA A 15 -15.10 -7.18 -2.67
CA ALA A 15 -16.25 -7.56 -3.49
C ALA A 15 -16.10 -8.95 -4.15
N ASN A 16 -14.91 -9.57 -4.08
CA ASN A 16 -14.69 -10.93 -4.60
C ASN A 16 -15.45 -11.95 -3.73
N PRO A 17 -16.27 -12.85 -4.30
CA PRO A 17 -17.08 -13.78 -3.52
C PRO A 17 -16.28 -14.60 -2.51
N ASN A 18 -15.15 -15.18 -2.91
CA ASN A 18 -14.31 -16.01 -2.04
C ASN A 18 -13.69 -15.20 -0.87
N VAL A 19 -13.33 -13.95 -1.09
CA VAL A 19 -12.82 -13.06 -0.04
C VAL A 19 -13.95 -12.64 0.87
N LYS A 20 -15.10 -12.28 0.30
CA LYS A 20 -16.30 -11.86 1.03
C LYS A 20 -16.76 -12.95 2.00
N ASP A 21 -16.85 -14.20 1.55
CA ASP A 21 -17.28 -15.34 2.39
C ASP A 21 -16.33 -15.54 3.59
N LYS A 22 -15.02 -15.41 3.36
CA LYS A 22 -14.03 -15.48 4.45
C LYS A 22 -14.15 -14.32 5.42
N VAL A 23 -14.37 -13.10 4.93
CA VAL A 23 -14.56 -11.91 5.78
C VAL A 23 -15.85 -12.01 6.59
N LEU A 24 -16.95 -12.46 5.97
CA LEU A 24 -18.21 -12.75 6.67
C LEU A 24 -18.03 -13.79 7.77
N SER A 25 -17.32 -14.87 7.49
CA SER A 25 -17.01 -15.91 8.48
C SER A 25 -16.16 -15.40 9.65
N LEU A 26 -15.24 -14.47 9.37
CA LEU A 26 -14.34 -13.90 10.38
C LEU A 26 -14.99 -12.80 11.22
N LEU A 27 -15.73 -11.88 10.58
CA LEU A 27 -16.19 -10.63 11.21
C LEU A 27 -17.70 -10.59 11.46
N GLY A 28 -18.46 -11.50 10.83
CA GLY A 28 -19.92 -11.55 10.91
C GLY A 28 -20.62 -10.74 9.81
N ASN A 29 -21.95 -10.90 9.76
CA ASN A 29 -22.78 -10.33 8.69
C ASN A 29 -22.77 -8.79 8.64
N GLU A 30 -22.52 -8.12 9.76
CA GLU A 30 -22.45 -6.65 9.87
C GLU A 30 -21.25 -6.07 9.10
N SER A 31 -20.29 -6.91 8.70
CA SER A 31 -19.14 -6.51 7.87
C SER A 31 -19.52 -6.10 6.44
N TYR A 32 -20.74 -6.43 6.01
CA TYR A 32 -21.28 -5.98 4.72
C TYR A 32 -22.69 -5.42 4.89
N PHE A 33 -23.01 -4.42 4.07
CA PHE A 33 -24.37 -3.90 3.96
C PHE A 33 -25.26 -4.84 3.13
N ALA A 34 -26.59 -4.64 3.20
CA ALA A 34 -27.56 -5.44 2.44
C ALA A 34 -27.36 -5.35 0.91
N ASN A 35 -26.79 -4.25 0.42
CA ASN A 35 -26.43 -4.07 -0.99
C ASN A 35 -25.15 -4.82 -1.39
N GLY A 36 -24.48 -5.50 -0.45
CA GLY A 36 -23.25 -6.26 -0.68
C GLY A 36 -21.95 -5.46 -0.59
N GLU A 37 -22.00 -4.17 -0.29
CA GLU A 37 -20.82 -3.34 -0.08
C GLU A 37 -20.20 -3.56 1.30
N LEU A 38 -18.88 -3.48 1.39
CA LEU A 38 -18.15 -3.60 2.66
C LEU A 38 -18.52 -2.46 3.62
N ASN A 39 -18.94 -2.79 4.82
CA ASN A 39 -19.11 -1.85 5.93
C ASN A 39 -17.73 -1.50 6.51
N ARG A 40 -17.03 -0.57 5.86
CA ARG A 40 -15.64 -0.20 6.21
C ARG A 40 -15.52 0.30 7.63
N GLN A 41 -16.52 1.06 8.11
CA GLN A 41 -16.52 1.61 9.46
C GLN A 41 -16.58 0.50 10.51
N PHE A 42 -17.48 -0.46 10.33
CA PHE A 42 -17.60 -1.62 11.22
C PHE A 42 -16.34 -2.47 11.21
N VAL A 43 -15.82 -2.81 10.03
CA VAL A 43 -14.59 -3.62 9.89
C VAL A 43 -13.42 -2.91 10.56
N ALA A 44 -13.20 -1.62 10.29
CA ALA A 44 -12.14 -0.83 10.88
C ALA A 44 -12.25 -0.78 12.41
N ALA A 45 -13.44 -0.52 12.95
CA ALA A 45 -13.67 -0.49 14.40
C ALA A 45 -13.33 -1.81 15.07
N LYS A 46 -13.69 -2.95 14.44
CA LYS A 46 -13.37 -4.29 14.96
C LYS A 46 -11.87 -4.60 14.91
N VAL A 47 -11.22 -4.43 13.76
CA VAL A 47 -9.86 -4.91 13.57
C VAL A 47 -8.81 -4.00 14.22
N PHE A 48 -9.05 -2.68 14.32
CA PHE A 48 -8.09 -1.79 14.97
C PHE A 48 -8.09 -1.88 16.49
N SER A 49 -9.15 -2.45 17.09
CA SER A 49 -9.21 -2.73 18.53
C SER A 49 -8.61 -4.10 18.91
N ASP A 50 -8.37 -4.98 17.93
CA ASP A 50 -7.90 -6.35 18.15
C ASP A 50 -6.81 -6.73 17.12
N LYS A 51 -5.54 -6.75 17.58
CA LYS A 51 -4.39 -7.10 16.75
C LYS A 51 -4.46 -8.51 16.17
N TYR A 52 -5.07 -9.45 16.89
CA TYR A 52 -5.22 -10.82 16.42
C TYR A 52 -6.24 -10.88 15.26
N LEU A 53 -7.35 -10.19 15.41
CA LEU A 53 -8.36 -10.10 14.37
C LEU A 53 -7.85 -9.38 13.12
N LEU A 54 -7.04 -8.33 13.30
CA LEU A 54 -6.35 -7.65 12.20
C LEU A 54 -5.41 -8.61 11.46
N ALA A 55 -4.62 -9.41 12.19
CA ALA A 55 -3.73 -10.39 11.58
C ALA A 55 -4.51 -11.46 10.78
N GLN A 56 -5.65 -11.92 11.29
CA GLN A 56 -6.52 -12.87 10.57
C GLN A 56 -7.12 -12.23 9.31
N LEU A 57 -7.59 -11.00 9.37
CA LEU A 57 -8.07 -10.29 8.18
C LEU A 57 -6.96 -10.14 7.13
N ASN A 58 -5.77 -9.74 7.56
CA ASN A 58 -4.61 -9.63 6.68
C ASN A 58 -4.23 -10.97 6.04
N SER A 59 -4.36 -12.09 6.76
CA SER A 59 -4.11 -13.42 6.20
C SER A 59 -5.11 -13.83 5.10
N ILE A 60 -6.27 -13.20 5.03
CA ILE A 60 -7.24 -13.36 3.95
C ILE A 60 -6.88 -12.45 2.76
N ILE A 61 -6.59 -11.19 3.04
CA ILE A 61 -6.43 -10.16 2.00
C ILE A 61 -5.06 -10.21 1.32
N HIS A 62 -3.96 -10.38 2.08
CA HIS A 62 -2.62 -10.34 1.51
C HIS A 62 -2.36 -11.40 0.43
N PRO A 63 -2.74 -12.69 0.60
CA PRO A 63 -2.60 -13.68 -0.47
C PRO A 63 -3.42 -13.35 -1.71
N ALA A 64 -4.62 -12.78 -1.53
CA ALA A 64 -5.46 -12.37 -2.65
C ALA A 64 -4.86 -11.20 -3.45
N VAL A 65 -4.26 -10.22 -2.75
CA VAL A 65 -3.51 -9.12 -3.39
C VAL A 65 -2.27 -9.67 -4.09
N ALA A 66 -1.53 -10.60 -3.47
CA ALA A 66 -0.36 -11.22 -4.08
C ALA A 66 -0.70 -11.97 -5.38
N LEU A 67 -1.84 -12.67 -5.41
CA LEU A 67 -2.33 -13.31 -6.63
C LEU A 67 -2.64 -12.28 -7.72
N LYS A 68 -3.32 -11.18 -7.38
CA LYS A 68 -3.59 -10.08 -8.32
C LYS A 68 -2.32 -9.42 -8.84
N PHE A 69 -1.30 -9.31 -7.98
CA PHE A 69 0.00 -8.79 -8.40
C PHE A 69 0.67 -9.72 -9.44
N LYS A 70 0.65 -11.04 -9.23
CA LYS A 70 1.18 -12.01 -10.19
C LYS A 70 0.44 -11.97 -11.54
N GLU A 71 -0.90 -11.85 -11.52
CA GLU A 71 -1.69 -11.68 -12.74
C GLU A 71 -1.28 -10.40 -13.47
N TRP A 72 -1.10 -9.31 -12.73
CA TRP A 72 -0.69 -8.02 -13.27
C TRP A 72 0.74 -8.06 -13.85
N GLU A 73 1.69 -8.74 -13.20
CA GLU A 73 3.05 -8.96 -13.72
C GLU A 73 3.01 -9.69 -15.08
N GLN A 74 2.20 -10.74 -15.20
CA GLN A 74 2.05 -11.50 -16.45
C GLN A 74 1.53 -10.61 -17.58
N LEU A 75 0.59 -9.71 -17.32
CA LEU A 75 0.06 -8.77 -18.31
C LEU A 75 1.09 -7.72 -18.75
N HIS A 76 2.08 -7.43 -17.92
CA HIS A 76 3.06 -6.37 -18.15
C HIS A 76 4.49 -6.86 -18.41
N GLN A 77 4.68 -8.13 -18.72
CA GLN A 77 6.00 -8.75 -18.99
C GLN A 77 6.83 -8.06 -20.07
N LYS A 78 6.18 -7.31 -20.98
CA LYS A 78 6.89 -6.54 -22.02
C LYS A 78 7.41 -5.20 -21.54
N SER A 79 7.04 -4.78 -20.35
CA SER A 79 7.55 -3.53 -19.77
C SER A 79 8.94 -3.74 -19.19
N VAL A 80 9.83 -2.78 -19.38
CA VAL A 80 11.21 -2.85 -18.89
C VAL A 80 11.22 -3.01 -17.37
N TYR A 81 10.32 -2.32 -16.66
CA TYR A 81 10.03 -2.53 -15.24
C TYR A 81 8.61 -2.07 -14.90
N GLY A 82 8.12 -2.48 -13.74
CA GLY A 82 6.86 -2.04 -13.17
C GLY A 82 7.03 -1.49 -11.75
N LEU A 83 6.10 -0.70 -11.30
CA LEU A 83 6.06 -0.18 -9.94
C LEU A 83 4.92 -0.84 -9.15
N LYS A 84 5.19 -1.21 -7.90
CA LYS A 84 4.17 -1.62 -6.92
C LYS A 84 4.08 -0.55 -5.85
N GLU A 85 2.93 0.09 -5.73
CA GLU A 85 2.64 1.09 -4.71
C GLU A 85 1.86 0.44 -3.56
N ALA A 86 2.30 0.65 -2.32
CA ALA A 86 1.64 0.20 -1.11
C ALA A 86 2.01 1.11 0.08
N ALA A 87 1.03 1.47 0.90
CA ALA A 87 1.26 2.26 2.11
C ALA A 87 1.91 1.44 3.25
N ILE A 88 1.70 0.13 3.28
CA ILE A 88 2.24 -0.80 4.29
C ILE A 88 3.07 -1.91 3.61
N PHE A 89 4.16 -1.47 2.96
CA PHE A 89 4.96 -2.36 2.10
C PHE A 89 5.74 -3.41 2.90
N PHE A 90 6.55 -2.98 3.87
CA PHE A 90 7.40 -3.88 4.66
C PHE A 90 6.60 -4.69 5.68
N GLU A 91 5.57 -4.10 6.26
CA GLU A 91 4.68 -4.72 7.24
C GLU A 91 3.89 -5.90 6.64
N SER A 92 3.63 -5.87 5.34
CA SER A 92 2.88 -6.93 4.65
C SER A 92 3.69 -8.19 4.39
N GLY A 93 5.04 -8.15 4.53
CA GLY A 93 5.93 -9.26 4.27
C GLY A 93 6.00 -9.70 2.78
N LEU A 94 5.43 -8.92 1.86
CA LEU A 94 5.35 -9.24 0.44
C LEU A 94 6.52 -8.62 -0.38
N ASN A 95 7.76 -8.76 0.14
CA ASN A 95 8.93 -8.04 -0.38
C ASN A 95 9.83 -8.88 -1.29
N ASP A 96 9.64 -10.20 -1.32
CA ASP A 96 10.64 -11.17 -1.85
C ASP A 96 10.99 -10.97 -3.34
N PHE A 97 10.17 -10.25 -4.09
CA PHE A 97 10.38 -10.03 -5.54
C PHE A 97 10.69 -8.58 -5.90
N ILE A 98 10.81 -7.69 -4.91
CA ILE A 98 11.07 -6.27 -5.16
C ILE A 98 12.58 -6.00 -5.12
N LYS A 99 13.13 -5.54 -6.24
CA LYS A 99 14.56 -5.30 -6.40
C LYS A 99 15.02 -3.95 -5.83
N LYS A 100 14.22 -2.92 -6.02
CA LYS A 100 14.51 -1.55 -5.59
C LYS A 100 13.29 -0.98 -4.87
N VAL A 101 13.53 -0.20 -3.84
CA VAL A 101 12.48 0.46 -3.06
C VAL A 101 12.65 1.96 -3.16
N ILE A 102 11.59 2.65 -3.55
CA ILE A 102 11.50 4.11 -3.54
C ILE A 102 10.66 4.50 -2.33
N VAL A 103 11.23 5.24 -1.39
CA VAL A 103 10.50 5.81 -0.25
C VAL A 103 10.19 7.27 -0.53
N VAL A 104 8.91 7.63 -0.44
CA VAL A 104 8.47 9.02 -0.53
C VAL A 104 8.28 9.56 0.88
N THR A 105 9.05 10.58 1.25
CA THR A 105 8.98 11.21 2.57
C THR A 105 8.28 12.55 2.50
N ALA A 106 7.65 12.96 3.61
CA ALA A 106 7.16 14.32 3.82
C ALA A 106 7.04 14.60 5.32
N PRO A 107 7.23 15.83 5.79
CA PRO A 107 7.04 16.19 7.20
C PRO A 107 5.67 15.74 7.71
N GLU A 108 5.62 15.19 8.93
CA GLU A 108 4.37 14.66 9.49
C GLU A 108 3.21 15.68 9.48
N PRO A 109 3.40 16.96 9.85
CA PRO A 109 2.33 17.96 9.77
C PRO A 109 1.75 18.09 8.35
N LEU A 110 2.62 18.06 7.33
CA LEU A 110 2.21 18.15 5.94
C LEU A 110 1.45 16.89 5.48
N ARG A 111 1.88 15.70 5.92
CA ARG A 111 1.15 14.45 5.68
C ARG A 111 -0.25 14.49 6.31
N VAL A 112 -0.35 14.94 7.55
CA VAL A 112 -1.63 15.08 8.27
C VAL A 112 -2.54 16.04 7.53
N GLN A 113 -2.05 17.22 7.14
CA GLN A 113 -2.82 18.20 6.38
C GLN A 113 -3.37 17.60 5.07
N ARG A 114 -2.51 16.99 4.25
CA ARG A 114 -2.89 16.40 2.96
C ARG A 114 -3.95 15.29 3.10
N VAL A 115 -3.81 14.43 4.11
CA VAL A 115 -4.80 13.36 4.35
C VAL A 115 -6.11 13.93 4.84
N LYS A 116 -6.10 14.96 5.72
CA LYS A 116 -7.30 15.63 6.21
C LYS A 116 -8.09 16.26 5.06
N GLU A 117 -7.40 16.93 4.11
CA GLU A 117 -8.01 17.54 2.94
C GLU A 117 -8.58 16.49 1.96
N ARG A 118 -7.87 15.38 1.76
CA ARG A 118 -8.25 14.33 0.81
C ARG A 118 -9.39 13.45 1.30
N ASP A 119 -9.33 13.00 2.57
CA ASP A 119 -10.16 11.91 3.10
C ASP A 119 -11.28 12.42 4.03
N ALA A 120 -11.26 13.69 4.42
CA ALA A 120 -12.22 14.32 5.35
C ALA A 120 -12.38 13.54 6.68
N ILE A 121 -11.29 12.97 7.21
CA ILE A 121 -11.24 12.25 8.48
C ILE A 121 -10.57 13.10 9.56
N SER A 122 -10.79 12.73 10.83
CA SER A 122 -10.22 13.44 11.97
C SER A 122 -8.68 13.28 12.05
N GLU A 123 -8.02 14.28 12.62
CA GLU A 123 -6.57 14.23 12.87
C GLU A 123 -6.18 13.05 13.77
N ALA A 124 -7.01 12.72 14.76
CA ALA A 124 -6.78 11.57 15.64
C ALA A 124 -6.75 10.24 14.86
N GLU A 125 -7.66 10.07 13.87
CA GLU A 125 -7.65 8.89 13.00
C GLU A 125 -6.43 8.84 12.09
N ILE A 126 -5.96 10.00 11.60
CA ILE A 126 -4.75 10.10 10.77
C ILE A 126 -3.52 9.71 11.59
N LEU A 127 -3.34 10.28 12.76
CA LEU A 127 -2.22 9.96 13.66
C LEU A 127 -2.24 8.49 14.09
N ASN A 128 -3.45 7.92 14.31
CA ASN A 128 -3.57 6.50 14.59
C ASN A 128 -3.10 5.64 13.42
N ARG A 129 -3.42 5.99 12.17
CA ARG A 129 -2.91 5.29 10.97
C ARG A 129 -1.38 5.38 10.87
N ILE A 130 -0.80 6.56 11.13
CA ILE A 130 0.66 6.78 11.10
C ILE A 130 1.36 5.88 12.14
N ARG A 131 0.80 5.74 13.35
CA ARG A 131 1.38 4.88 14.41
C ARG A 131 1.41 3.39 14.07
N HIS A 132 0.59 2.94 13.14
CA HIS A 132 0.56 1.54 12.68
C HIS A 132 1.48 1.27 11.49
N GLN A 133 2.16 2.29 10.98
CA GLN A 133 3.16 2.17 9.92
C GLN A 133 4.57 2.17 10.52
N TRP A 134 5.53 1.67 9.77
CA TRP A 134 6.94 1.84 10.12
C TRP A 134 7.31 3.32 10.22
N THR A 135 8.27 3.61 11.10
CA THR A 135 8.82 4.97 11.20
C THR A 135 9.53 5.37 9.90
N GLU A 136 9.54 6.66 9.59
CA GLU A 136 10.21 7.18 8.41
C GLU A 136 11.69 6.77 8.37
N ASP A 137 12.40 6.83 9.51
CA ASP A 137 13.80 6.40 9.61
C ASP A 137 13.97 4.91 9.24
N SER A 138 13.05 4.05 9.68
CA SER A 138 13.07 2.61 9.35
C SER A 138 12.83 2.36 7.86
N LEU A 139 11.95 3.15 7.24
CA LEU A 139 11.68 3.06 5.80
C LEU A 139 12.86 3.57 4.99
N VAL A 140 13.43 4.71 5.36
CA VAL A 140 14.59 5.33 4.71
C VAL A 140 15.81 4.41 4.76
N ALA A 141 16.03 3.71 5.88
CA ALA A 141 17.12 2.74 6.03
C ALA A 141 17.02 1.54 5.07
N LYS A 142 15.83 1.30 4.50
CA LYS A 142 15.58 0.21 3.53
C LYS A 142 15.42 0.71 2.09
N ALA A 143 15.44 2.03 1.89
CA ALA A 143 15.22 2.62 0.58
C ALA A 143 16.43 2.47 -0.34
N SER A 144 16.19 2.15 -1.61
CA SER A 144 17.16 2.31 -2.70
C SER A 144 17.20 3.77 -3.19
N PHE A 145 16.03 4.43 -3.13
CA PHE A 145 15.85 5.83 -3.51
C PHE A 145 14.91 6.53 -2.55
N ILE A 146 15.14 7.83 -2.34
CA ILE A 146 14.30 8.66 -1.48
C ILE A 146 13.80 9.86 -2.28
N ILE A 147 12.49 10.12 -2.20
CA ILE A 147 11.85 11.30 -2.76
C ILE A 147 11.28 12.15 -1.62
N ALA A 148 11.89 13.29 -1.32
CA ALA A 148 11.34 14.24 -0.37
C ALA A 148 10.25 15.08 -1.04
N ASN A 149 8.99 14.83 -0.66
CA ASN A 149 7.81 15.57 -1.13
C ASN A 149 7.38 16.62 -0.11
N ASP A 150 8.31 17.54 0.21
CA ASP A 150 8.22 18.53 1.29
C ASP A 150 7.85 19.94 0.80
N GLU A 151 7.48 20.09 -0.49
CA GLU A 151 7.14 21.36 -1.15
C GLU A 151 8.33 22.37 -1.31
N LYS A 152 9.55 21.93 -0.97
CA LYS A 152 10.73 22.79 -1.09
C LYS A 152 11.53 22.56 -2.37
N GLN A 153 11.33 21.41 -3.00
CA GLN A 153 12.03 21.03 -4.23
C GLN A 153 11.08 20.51 -5.31
N LEU A 154 11.52 20.62 -6.55
CA LEU A 154 10.79 20.06 -7.68
C LEU A 154 10.96 18.53 -7.71
N ILE A 155 9.86 17.79 -7.64
CA ILE A 155 9.86 16.34 -7.61
C ILE A 155 10.12 15.74 -9.01
N VAL A 156 9.64 16.39 -10.07
CA VAL A 156 9.71 15.85 -11.45
C VAL A 156 11.15 15.58 -11.90
N PRO A 157 12.14 16.50 -11.73
CA PRO A 157 13.52 16.20 -12.06
C PRO A 157 14.11 15.02 -11.29
N LEU A 158 13.74 14.87 -10.00
CA LEU A 158 14.17 13.75 -9.16
C LEU A 158 13.61 12.42 -9.66
N ILE A 159 12.31 12.39 -10.01
CA ILE A 159 11.68 11.21 -10.61
C ILE A 159 12.38 10.81 -11.90
N HIS A 160 12.72 11.78 -12.77
CA HIS A 160 13.47 11.52 -13.99
C HIS A 160 14.85 10.91 -13.71
N SER A 161 15.60 11.47 -12.74
CA SER A 161 16.90 10.95 -12.35
C SER A 161 16.80 9.50 -11.85
N ILE A 162 15.84 9.19 -10.98
CA ILE A 162 15.60 7.84 -10.48
C ILE A 162 15.23 6.89 -11.63
N HIS A 163 14.37 7.34 -12.56
CA HIS A 163 14.01 6.55 -13.73
C HIS A 163 15.23 6.17 -14.57
N HIS A 164 16.11 7.12 -14.88
CA HIS A 164 17.34 6.86 -15.63
C HIS A 164 18.26 5.90 -14.90
N GLN A 165 18.44 6.09 -13.58
CA GLN A 165 19.26 5.19 -12.78
C GLN A 165 18.71 3.75 -12.78
N ILE A 166 17.40 3.56 -12.70
CA ILE A 166 16.77 2.24 -12.78
C ILE A 166 17.03 1.62 -14.17
N LEU A 167 16.93 2.37 -15.26
CA LEU A 167 17.21 1.88 -16.59
C LEU A 167 18.69 1.47 -16.77
N GLU A 168 19.61 2.27 -16.23
CA GLU A 168 21.04 1.96 -16.23
C GLU A 168 21.35 0.70 -15.39
N ASP A 169 20.75 0.58 -14.21
CA ASP A 169 20.91 -0.59 -13.36
C ASP A 169 20.42 -1.87 -14.08
N ILE A 170 19.29 -1.79 -14.79
CA ILE A 170 18.78 -2.92 -15.58
C ILE A 170 19.71 -3.25 -16.75
N ALA A 171 20.21 -2.25 -17.47
CA ALA A 171 21.11 -2.45 -18.61
C ALA A 171 22.45 -3.06 -18.19
N ASN A 172 22.91 -2.80 -16.98
CA ASN A 172 24.16 -3.32 -16.40
C ASN A 172 23.97 -4.63 -15.62
N GLU A 173 22.80 -5.26 -15.66
CA GLU A 173 22.44 -6.45 -14.88
C GLU A 173 22.59 -6.28 -13.35
N ASN A 174 22.61 -5.03 -12.87
CA ASN A 174 22.70 -4.70 -11.44
C ASN A 174 21.32 -4.63 -10.76
N PHE A 175 20.40 -5.51 -11.19
CA PHE A 175 18.99 -5.45 -10.75
C PHE A 175 18.59 -6.70 -9.95
#